data_be8cd74e0d389eafc038c589dc986639
#
_entry.id   be8cd74e0d389eafc038c589dc986639
#
_cell.length_a   1.000
_cell.length_b   1.000
_cell.length_c   1.000
_cell.angle_alpha   90.00
_cell.angle_beta   90.00
_cell.angle_gamma   90.00
#
_symmetry.space_group_name_H-M   'P 1'
#
loop_
_entity.id
_entity.type
_entity.pdbx_description
1 polymer ?
#
loop_
_entity_poly.entity_id
_entity_poly.type
_entity_poly.pdbx_seq_one_letter_code
_entity_poly.pdbx_strand_id
1 'polypeptide(L)'
;MISQKTRYLCLKHNYIVFEMEERNRTLGEFIIEHQNSFQYSTGELSRIINSIRLAAKVVNYKVNKAGLVDIVGAAGEQNIQGEDQQKLDVYANEVFIQTLINREIVCGIGSEENDDFITVAGSDNSHNNKYVVLMDPLDGSSNIDVNVSVGTIFSVFRRITPVGTPVTIEDFLQPGVNQVAAGYVIYGTSTMLVYTTGDGVNGFTLNPAIGTFYLSHPNMKYSEDGKIYSINEGNYVHFPQGVKDYIKYCQLEEGDRPYTSRYIGSLVSDFHRNMIK
;
A
#
# COMPACT_ATOMS: atom_id res chain seq x y z
N MET A 1 -26.01 22.33 18.87
CA MET A 1 -26.78 21.41 19.73
C MET A 1 -26.15 20.02 19.56
N ILE A 2 -25.25 19.68 20.46
CA ILE A 2 -24.49 18.41 20.41
C ILE A 2 -25.33 17.35 21.13
N SER A 3 -25.81 16.35 20.39
CA SER A 3 -26.54 15.22 20.97
C SER A 3 -25.53 14.24 21.55
N GLN A 4 -25.29 14.30 22.86
CA GLN A 4 -24.67 13.24 23.65
C GLN A 4 -25.65 12.09 23.75
N LYS A 5 -25.40 10.98 23.04
CA LYS A 5 -26.00 9.69 23.36
C LYS A 5 -25.03 8.94 24.28
N THR A 6 -25.18 9.19 25.57
CA THR A 6 -24.63 8.34 26.63
C THR A 6 -25.43 7.03 26.64
N ARG A 7 -24.85 5.93 26.19
CA ARG A 7 -25.42 4.60 26.35
C ARG A 7 -24.99 4.03 27.69
N TYR A 8 -25.97 3.65 28.51
CA TYR A 8 -25.81 3.10 29.85
C TYR A 8 -25.14 1.74 29.83
N LEU A 9 -24.23 1.52 30.81
CA LEU A 9 -23.62 0.23 31.13
C LEU A 9 -24.71 -0.79 31.50
N CYS A 10 -24.70 -1.93 30.81
CA CYS A 10 -25.43 -3.10 31.28
C CYS A 10 -24.44 -4.05 31.97
N LEU A 11 -24.48 -4.07 33.31
CA LEU A 11 -23.71 -4.99 34.14
C LEU A 11 -24.38 -6.38 34.09
N LYS A 12 -23.92 -7.27 33.24
CA LYS A 12 -24.11 -8.71 33.42
C LYS A 12 -22.74 -9.38 33.43
N HIS A 13 -22.40 -9.96 34.55
CA HIS A 13 -21.20 -10.75 34.83
C HIS A 13 -19.87 -9.97 34.76
N ASN A 14 -19.54 -9.18 35.75
CA ASN A 14 -18.19 -8.67 36.13
C ASN A 14 -17.13 -8.43 35.03
N TYR A 15 -17.51 -8.24 33.78
CA TYR A 15 -16.65 -7.85 32.66
C TYR A 15 -17.12 -6.50 32.15
N ILE A 16 -16.24 -5.51 32.21
CA ILE A 16 -16.44 -4.23 31.55
C ILE A 16 -16.10 -4.45 30.08
N VAL A 17 -17.10 -4.60 29.22
CA VAL A 17 -16.92 -4.59 27.78
C VAL A 17 -16.91 -3.13 27.34
N PHE A 18 -15.74 -2.61 27.05
CA PHE A 18 -15.62 -1.34 26.32
C PHE A 18 -15.95 -1.63 24.85
N GLU A 19 -17.12 -1.21 24.38
CA GLU A 19 -17.33 -1.02 22.95
C GLU A 19 -16.41 0.14 22.51
N MET A 20 -15.20 -0.18 22.06
CA MET A 20 -14.35 0.80 21.39
C MET A 20 -15.02 1.18 20.08
N GLU A 21 -15.26 2.47 19.88
CA GLU A 21 -15.69 2.96 18.57
C GLU A 21 -14.66 2.50 17.52
N GLU A 22 -15.13 2.02 16.36
CA GLU A 22 -14.25 1.51 15.28
C GLU A 22 -13.16 2.52 14.89
N ARG A 23 -13.42 3.81 15.06
CA ARG A 23 -12.48 4.92 14.83
C ARG A 23 -11.24 4.92 15.73
N ASN A 24 -11.28 4.24 16.87
CA ASN A 24 -10.15 4.15 17.80
C ASN A 24 -9.37 2.85 17.68
N ARG A 25 -9.77 1.95 16.80
CA ARG A 25 -9.11 0.66 16.59
C ARG A 25 -7.77 0.86 15.89
N THR A 26 -6.70 0.35 16.48
CA THR A 26 -5.38 0.38 15.85
C THR A 26 -5.24 -0.71 14.79
N LEU A 27 -4.31 -0.51 13.84
CA LEU A 27 -3.96 -1.54 12.85
C LEU A 27 -3.52 -2.85 13.54
N GLY A 28 -2.81 -2.77 14.67
CA GLY A 28 -2.37 -3.96 15.41
C GLY A 28 -3.55 -4.76 15.95
N GLU A 29 -4.52 -4.11 16.56
CA GLU A 29 -5.75 -4.74 17.06
C GLU A 29 -6.56 -5.33 15.91
N PHE A 30 -6.73 -4.58 14.82
CA PHE A 30 -7.43 -5.05 13.64
C PHE A 30 -6.80 -6.34 13.06
N ILE A 31 -5.46 -6.39 12.94
CA ILE A 31 -4.75 -7.57 12.47
C ILE A 31 -5.02 -8.78 13.38
N ILE A 32 -4.96 -8.59 14.70
CA ILE A 32 -5.18 -9.67 15.68
C ILE A 32 -6.61 -10.20 15.58
N GLU A 33 -7.60 -9.32 15.53
CA GLU A 33 -9.02 -9.70 15.44
C GLU A 33 -9.35 -10.47 14.17
N HIS A 34 -8.75 -10.09 13.03
CA HIS A 34 -8.99 -10.71 11.74
C HIS A 34 -8.04 -11.89 11.44
N GLN A 35 -7.06 -12.15 12.32
CA GLN A 35 -6.10 -13.23 12.11
C GLN A 35 -6.78 -14.60 11.92
N ASN A 36 -7.85 -14.86 12.63
CA ASN A 36 -8.58 -16.14 12.55
C ASN A 36 -9.42 -16.30 11.27
N SER A 37 -9.69 -15.21 10.56
CA SER A 37 -10.43 -15.23 9.28
C SER A 37 -9.58 -15.73 8.11
N PHE A 38 -8.25 -15.87 8.30
CA PHE A 38 -7.32 -16.34 7.28
C PHE A 38 -7.12 -17.84 7.34
N GLN A 39 -7.39 -18.50 6.21
CA GLN A 39 -7.20 -19.95 6.03
C GLN A 39 -5.78 -20.44 6.36
N TYR A 40 -4.77 -19.53 6.38
CA TYR A 40 -3.36 -19.83 6.58
C TYR A 40 -2.74 -19.01 7.71
N SER A 41 -3.50 -18.62 8.73
CA SER A 41 -3.05 -17.70 9.78
C SER A 41 -2.03 -18.35 10.72
N THR A 42 -0.77 -18.37 10.29
CA THR A 42 0.38 -18.76 11.13
C THR A 42 1.07 -17.55 11.78
N GLY A 43 0.50 -16.36 11.66
CA GLY A 43 1.09 -15.11 12.14
C GLY A 43 2.13 -14.50 11.20
N GLU A 44 2.60 -15.22 10.18
CA GLU A 44 3.63 -14.74 9.24
C GLU A 44 3.13 -13.54 8.43
N LEU A 45 1.93 -13.63 7.85
CA LEU A 45 1.32 -12.52 7.10
C LEU A 45 1.14 -11.27 7.98
N SER A 46 0.69 -11.45 9.22
CA SER A 46 0.59 -10.37 10.21
C SER A 46 1.94 -9.71 10.47
N ARG A 47 3.02 -10.49 10.52
CA ARG A 47 4.40 -9.98 10.68
C ARG A 47 4.84 -9.21 9.44
N ILE A 48 4.48 -9.64 8.21
CA ILE A 48 4.76 -8.92 6.96
C ILE A 48 4.07 -7.55 6.99
N ILE A 49 2.76 -7.49 7.25
CA ILE A 49 2.03 -6.21 7.33
C ILE A 49 2.61 -5.29 8.41
N ASN A 50 3.01 -5.84 9.56
CA ASN A 50 3.69 -5.07 10.60
C ASN A 50 5.07 -4.55 10.18
N SER A 51 5.80 -5.27 9.32
CA SER A 51 7.07 -4.83 8.77
C SER A 51 6.87 -3.70 7.76
N ILE A 52 5.91 -3.84 6.85
CA ILE A 52 5.50 -2.78 5.92
C ILE A 52 5.08 -1.52 6.69
N ARG A 53 4.25 -1.67 7.72
CA ARG A 53 3.86 -0.56 8.61
C ARG A 53 5.06 0.15 9.24
N LEU A 54 6.08 -0.59 9.66
CA LEU A 54 7.28 -0.01 10.25
C LEU A 54 8.09 0.74 9.20
N ALA A 55 8.36 0.13 8.06
CA ALA A 55 9.06 0.76 6.94
C ALA A 55 8.35 2.04 6.48
N ALA A 56 7.03 1.98 6.30
CA ALA A 56 6.21 3.13 5.93
C ALA A 56 6.35 4.31 6.91
N LYS A 57 6.45 4.07 8.22
CA LYS A 57 6.68 5.15 9.20
C LYS A 57 8.06 5.78 9.05
N VAL A 58 9.07 4.98 8.75
CA VAL A 58 10.44 5.46 8.57
C VAL A 58 10.53 6.29 7.28
N VAL A 59 9.94 5.79 6.19
CA VAL A 59 9.85 6.53 4.91
C VAL A 59 9.05 7.83 5.10
N ASN A 60 7.88 7.77 5.75
CA ASN A 60 7.07 8.95 6.04
C ASN A 60 7.86 10.04 6.79
N TYR A 61 8.66 9.65 7.76
CA TYR A 61 9.51 10.60 8.50
C TYR A 61 10.52 11.32 7.59
N LYS A 62 11.02 10.63 6.55
CA LYS A 62 11.92 11.22 5.56
C LYS A 62 11.17 12.06 4.54
N VAL A 63 10.06 11.56 3.97
CA VAL A 63 9.20 12.30 3.03
C VAL A 63 8.80 13.66 3.61
N ASN A 64 8.36 13.70 4.88
CA ASN A 64 7.99 14.95 5.56
C ASN A 64 9.17 15.91 5.81
N LYS A 65 10.39 15.51 5.49
CA LYS A 65 11.60 16.34 5.57
C LYS A 65 12.20 16.66 4.19
N ALA A 66 11.51 16.27 3.11
CA ALA A 66 11.91 16.63 1.76
C ALA A 66 12.14 18.15 1.66
N GLY A 67 13.25 18.55 1.06
CA GLY A 67 13.68 19.96 1.03
C GLY A 67 14.40 20.49 2.27
N LEU A 68 14.37 19.77 3.41
CA LEU A 68 15.11 20.14 4.62
C LEU A 68 16.40 19.33 4.81
N VAL A 69 16.49 18.17 4.18
CA VAL A 69 17.67 17.30 4.21
C VAL A 69 18.01 16.88 2.78
N ASP A 70 19.24 16.45 2.54
CA ASP A 70 19.71 16.05 1.20
C ASP A 70 19.17 14.68 0.80
N ILE A 71 17.87 14.64 0.51
CA ILE A 71 17.13 13.45 0.01
C ILE A 71 16.28 13.76 -1.22
N VAL A 72 16.35 14.99 -1.72
CA VAL A 72 15.66 15.48 -2.91
C VAL A 72 16.64 15.49 -4.09
N GLY A 73 16.14 15.21 -5.29
CA GLY A 73 16.93 15.19 -6.52
C GLY A 73 17.43 13.80 -6.92
N ALA A 74 17.93 13.72 -8.14
CA ALA A 74 18.38 12.47 -8.75
C ALA A 74 19.52 11.81 -7.96
N ALA A 75 19.48 10.48 -7.86
CA ALA A 75 20.56 9.68 -7.29
C ALA A 75 21.76 9.57 -8.25
N GLY A 76 21.56 9.83 -9.54
CA GLY A 76 22.58 9.72 -10.58
C GLY A 76 22.60 8.33 -11.25
N GLU A 77 21.64 7.49 -10.96
CA GLU A 77 21.45 6.15 -11.53
C GLU A 77 20.05 6.04 -12.16
N GLN A 78 19.85 5.09 -13.05
CA GLN A 78 18.55 4.78 -13.64
C GLN A 78 18.07 3.41 -13.16
N ASN A 79 16.75 3.27 -12.97
CA ASN A 79 16.14 1.99 -12.66
C ASN A 79 16.02 1.12 -13.94
N ILE A 80 15.56 -0.12 -13.78
CA ILE A 80 15.39 -1.09 -14.89
C ILE A 80 14.43 -0.59 -15.99
N GLN A 81 13.54 0.33 -15.66
CA GLN A 81 12.61 0.95 -16.63
C GLN A 81 13.23 2.14 -17.36
N GLY A 82 14.47 2.54 -17.00
CA GLY A 82 15.20 3.67 -17.60
C GLY A 82 14.78 5.02 -17.03
N GLU A 83 14.11 5.05 -15.88
CA GLU A 83 13.78 6.27 -15.16
C GLU A 83 14.92 6.68 -14.23
N ASP A 84 15.15 7.99 -14.11
CA ASP A 84 16.16 8.53 -13.19
C ASP A 84 15.72 8.31 -11.74
N GLN A 85 16.46 7.48 -10.99
CA GLN A 85 16.20 7.23 -9.59
C GLN A 85 16.39 8.49 -8.75
N GLN A 86 15.43 8.77 -7.89
CA GLN A 86 15.55 9.82 -6.89
C GLN A 86 16.24 9.27 -5.64
N LYS A 87 16.95 10.13 -4.90
CA LYS A 87 17.61 9.72 -3.63
C LYS A 87 16.64 9.11 -2.63
N LEU A 88 15.39 9.55 -2.66
CA LEU A 88 14.35 9.05 -1.75
C LEU A 88 13.84 7.66 -2.17
N ASP A 89 13.87 7.32 -3.48
CA ASP A 89 13.55 5.98 -3.97
C ASP A 89 14.54 4.97 -3.43
N VAL A 90 15.82 5.25 -3.61
CA VAL A 90 16.92 4.40 -3.09
C VAL A 90 16.77 4.20 -1.58
N TYR A 91 16.52 5.30 -0.85
CA TYR A 91 16.31 5.23 0.59
C TYR A 91 15.08 4.39 0.98
N ALA A 92 13.95 4.60 0.30
CA ALA A 92 12.73 3.83 0.57
C ALA A 92 12.93 2.34 0.28
N ASN A 93 13.54 2.02 -0.85
CA ASN A 93 13.88 0.66 -1.24
C ASN A 93 14.73 -0.05 -0.16
N GLU A 94 15.82 0.58 0.27
CA GLU A 94 16.67 0.04 1.34
C GLU A 94 15.89 -0.20 2.64
N VAL A 95 15.07 0.77 3.06
CA VAL A 95 14.28 0.66 4.30
C VAL A 95 13.30 -0.50 4.26
N PHE A 96 12.57 -0.68 3.15
CA PHE A 96 11.61 -1.78 3.00
C PHE A 96 12.33 -3.12 2.94
N ILE A 97 13.38 -3.26 2.13
CA ILE A 97 14.17 -4.48 2.01
C ILE A 97 14.74 -4.88 3.38
N GLN A 98 15.45 -3.97 4.06
CA GLN A 98 16.06 -4.25 5.36
C GLN A 98 15.01 -4.62 6.42
N THR A 99 13.87 -3.94 6.43
CA THR A 99 12.80 -4.24 7.40
C THR A 99 12.18 -5.61 7.17
N LEU A 100 12.07 -6.06 5.93
CA LEU A 100 11.54 -7.39 5.59
C LEU A 100 12.58 -8.49 5.86
N ILE A 101 13.84 -8.27 5.50
CA ILE A 101 14.94 -9.23 5.71
C ILE A 101 15.19 -9.44 7.20
N ASN A 102 15.38 -8.37 7.96
CA ASN A 102 15.77 -8.44 9.38
C ASN A 102 14.75 -9.17 10.27
N ARG A 103 13.55 -9.38 9.78
CA ARG A 103 12.51 -10.12 10.51
C ARG A 103 12.37 -11.57 10.07
N GLU A 104 13.13 -11.98 9.08
CA GLU A 104 13.14 -13.35 8.55
C GLU A 104 11.73 -13.92 8.28
N ILE A 105 10.87 -13.11 7.62
CA ILE A 105 9.46 -13.46 7.41
C ILE A 105 9.10 -13.70 5.95
N VAL A 106 10.01 -13.36 5.03
CA VAL A 106 9.83 -13.56 3.59
C VAL A 106 10.99 -14.41 3.06
N CYS A 107 10.73 -15.17 2.01
CA CYS A 107 11.76 -15.96 1.33
C CYS A 107 12.34 -15.24 0.11
N GLY A 108 11.65 -14.20 -0.37
CA GLY A 108 12.13 -13.38 -1.47
C GLY A 108 11.40 -12.04 -1.58
N ILE A 109 12.06 -11.07 -2.19
CA ILE A 109 11.55 -9.72 -2.42
C ILE A 109 11.82 -9.35 -3.87
N GLY A 110 10.79 -8.91 -4.60
CA GLY A 110 10.89 -8.24 -5.89
C GLY A 110 10.60 -6.75 -5.68
N SER A 111 11.51 -5.90 -6.10
CA SER A 111 11.35 -4.45 -6.04
C SER A 111 11.49 -3.86 -7.43
N GLU A 112 10.72 -2.81 -7.74
CA GLU A 112 10.86 -2.06 -8.98
C GLU A 112 12.27 -1.48 -9.15
N GLU A 113 12.91 -1.13 -8.03
CA GLU A 113 14.22 -0.50 -8.02
C GLU A 113 15.40 -1.47 -8.18
N ASN A 114 15.13 -2.77 -8.32
CA ASN A 114 16.15 -3.80 -8.45
C ASN A 114 16.03 -4.56 -9.76
N ASP A 115 17.16 -4.83 -10.42
CA ASP A 115 17.22 -5.59 -11.68
C ASP A 115 16.73 -7.02 -11.55
N ASP A 116 16.89 -7.62 -10.36
CA ASP A 116 16.51 -9.00 -10.08
C ASP A 116 15.86 -9.09 -8.70
N PHE A 117 15.14 -10.19 -8.47
CA PHE A 117 14.59 -10.44 -7.15
C PHE A 117 15.68 -10.77 -6.13
N ILE A 118 15.43 -10.40 -4.90
CA ILE A 118 16.32 -10.65 -3.77
C ILE A 118 15.88 -11.95 -3.10
N THR A 119 16.77 -12.94 -3.10
CA THR A 119 16.60 -14.11 -2.26
C THR A 119 17.01 -13.76 -0.83
N VAL A 120 16.09 -13.95 0.11
CA VAL A 120 16.40 -13.74 1.52
C VAL A 120 17.14 -14.96 2.03
N ALA A 121 18.49 -14.89 1.94
CA ALA A 121 19.39 -15.88 2.55
C ALA A 121 19.63 -15.45 4.00
N GLY A 122 19.01 -16.12 4.93
CA GLY A 122 19.20 -15.90 6.37
C GLY A 122 19.66 -17.18 7.04
N SER A 123 19.67 -17.21 8.39
CA SER A 123 19.85 -18.41 9.19
C SER A 123 19.10 -19.62 8.62
N ASP A 124 19.42 -20.82 9.02
CA ASP A 124 18.84 -22.11 8.55
C ASP A 124 17.29 -22.13 8.38
N ASN A 125 16.59 -21.07 8.84
CA ASN A 125 15.14 -20.95 8.80
C ASN A 125 14.59 -20.12 7.63
N SER A 126 15.38 -19.36 6.87
CA SER A 126 14.85 -18.50 5.81
C SER A 126 14.19 -19.27 4.67
N HIS A 127 14.69 -20.48 4.39
CA HIS A 127 14.08 -21.40 3.43
C HIS A 127 12.70 -21.94 3.88
N ASN A 128 12.35 -21.80 5.16
CA ASN A 128 11.06 -22.20 5.70
C ASN A 128 9.98 -21.13 5.54
N ASN A 129 10.34 -19.92 5.15
CA ASN A 129 9.40 -18.86 4.89
C ASN A 129 8.53 -19.17 3.66
N LYS A 130 7.26 -18.74 3.72
CA LYS A 130 6.23 -19.16 2.76
C LYS A 130 5.80 -18.06 1.82
N TYR A 131 6.30 -16.84 2.00
CA TYR A 131 5.82 -15.67 1.28
C TYR A 131 6.93 -14.94 0.55
N VAL A 132 6.58 -14.43 -0.63
CA VAL A 132 7.36 -13.43 -1.36
C VAL A 132 6.58 -12.11 -1.36
N VAL A 133 7.31 -11.00 -1.41
CA VAL A 133 6.75 -9.65 -1.49
C VAL A 133 7.22 -9.01 -2.77
N LEU A 134 6.28 -8.43 -3.52
CA LEU A 134 6.55 -7.55 -4.66
C LEU A 134 6.19 -6.13 -4.22
N MET A 135 7.01 -5.15 -4.57
CA MET A 135 6.77 -3.77 -4.18
C MET A 135 7.33 -2.77 -5.19
N ASP A 136 6.64 -1.65 -5.27
CA ASP A 136 7.19 -0.36 -5.67
C ASP A 136 7.40 0.43 -4.38
N PRO A 137 8.66 0.68 -3.98
CA PRO A 137 8.96 1.34 -2.71
C PRO A 137 8.45 2.78 -2.62
N LEU A 138 8.42 3.49 -3.76
CA LEU A 138 7.99 4.89 -3.80
C LEU A 138 7.41 5.32 -5.15
N ASP A 139 6.18 4.86 -5.45
CA ASP A 139 5.39 5.28 -6.62
C ASP A 139 5.27 6.81 -6.72
N GLY A 140 5.49 7.31 -7.91
CA GLY A 140 5.36 8.73 -8.21
C GLY A 140 6.54 9.57 -7.72
N SER A 141 7.71 9.02 -7.60
CA SER A 141 8.93 9.69 -7.09
C SER A 141 9.29 10.97 -7.84
N SER A 142 8.98 11.07 -9.13
CA SER A 142 9.12 12.31 -9.92
C SER A 142 8.31 13.50 -9.36
N ASN A 143 7.37 13.26 -8.47
CA ASN A 143 6.55 14.26 -7.82
C ASN A 143 7.15 14.80 -6.49
N ILE A 144 8.26 14.23 -6.03
CA ILE A 144 8.87 14.60 -4.74
C ILE A 144 9.33 16.06 -4.76
N ASP A 145 10.00 16.47 -5.84
CA ASP A 145 10.58 17.80 -5.98
C ASP A 145 9.52 18.92 -6.04
N VAL A 146 8.29 18.57 -6.40
CA VAL A 146 7.17 19.52 -6.49
C VAL A 146 6.15 19.35 -5.35
N ASN A 147 6.52 18.54 -4.34
CA ASN A 147 5.73 18.33 -3.13
C ASN A 147 4.31 17.78 -3.39
N VAL A 148 4.18 16.91 -4.37
CA VAL A 148 2.95 16.14 -4.65
C VAL A 148 3.03 14.79 -3.97
N SER A 149 1.89 14.23 -3.60
CA SER A 149 1.82 12.96 -2.87
C SER A 149 2.46 11.82 -3.64
N VAL A 150 3.22 11.02 -2.94
CA VAL A 150 3.88 9.78 -3.40
C VAL A 150 3.40 8.62 -2.54
N GLY A 151 3.76 7.40 -2.91
CA GLY A 151 3.33 6.26 -2.11
C GLY A 151 4.16 5.01 -2.31
N THR A 152 3.87 3.99 -1.52
CA THR A 152 4.44 2.64 -1.65
C THR A 152 3.35 1.69 -2.08
N ILE A 153 3.60 0.83 -3.05
CA ILE A 153 2.68 -0.24 -3.46
C ILE A 153 3.30 -1.58 -3.08
N PHE A 154 2.48 -2.51 -2.57
CA PHE A 154 2.96 -3.85 -2.24
C PHE A 154 1.94 -4.93 -2.54
N SER A 155 2.43 -6.11 -2.87
CA SER A 155 1.65 -7.33 -2.93
C SER A 155 2.42 -8.50 -2.30
N VAL A 156 1.67 -9.43 -1.73
CA VAL A 156 2.21 -10.61 -1.06
C VAL A 156 1.66 -11.85 -1.73
N PHE A 157 2.53 -12.75 -2.12
CA PHE A 157 2.16 -14.04 -2.66
C PHE A 157 2.70 -15.16 -1.78
N ARG A 158 2.00 -16.28 -1.75
CA ARG A 158 2.57 -17.50 -1.21
C ARG A 158 3.45 -18.14 -2.26
N ARG A 159 4.66 -18.57 -1.88
CA ARG A 159 5.56 -19.28 -2.80
C ARG A 159 4.91 -20.56 -3.33
N ILE A 160 5.20 -20.91 -4.57
CA ILE A 160 4.78 -22.15 -5.21
C ILE A 160 5.87 -23.23 -5.14
N THR A 161 7.14 -22.83 -5.05
CA THR A 161 8.26 -23.76 -4.83
C THR A 161 8.16 -24.41 -3.43
N PRO A 162 8.65 -25.63 -3.26
CA PRO A 162 8.60 -26.31 -1.96
C PRO A 162 9.31 -25.52 -0.86
N VAL A 163 8.70 -25.46 0.32
CA VAL A 163 9.35 -24.91 1.51
C VAL A 163 10.65 -25.68 1.79
N GLY A 164 11.72 -24.97 2.14
CA GLY A 164 13.04 -25.53 2.33
C GLY A 164 13.94 -25.48 1.08
N THR A 165 13.41 -25.01 -0.07
CA THR A 165 14.20 -24.81 -1.29
C THR A 165 14.44 -23.32 -1.56
N PRO A 166 15.42 -22.93 -2.39
CA PRO A 166 15.55 -21.56 -2.86
C PRO A 166 14.28 -21.08 -3.58
N VAL A 167 13.98 -19.77 -3.51
CA VAL A 167 12.93 -19.16 -4.33
C VAL A 167 13.39 -19.05 -5.77
N THR A 168 12.44 -19.09 -6.68
CA THR A 168 12.67 -18.91 -8.12
C THR A 168 11.76 -17.80 -8.66
N ILE A 169 11.97 -17.38 -9.90
CA ILE A 169 11.19 -16.32 -10.53
C ILE A 169 9.69 -16.66 -10.60
N GLU A 170 9.35 -17.95 -10.68
CA GLU A 170 7.95 -18.41 -10.71
C GLU A 170 7.20 -18.11 -9.40
N ASP A 171 7.92 -17.99 -8.27
CA ASP A 171 7.32 -17.59 -7.01
C ASP A 171 6.78 -16.16 -7.06
N PHE A 172 7.31 -15.32 -7.94
CA PHE A 172 6.92 -13.92 -8.13
C PHE A 172 5.94 -13.74 -9.30
N LEU A 173 6.17 -14.46 -10.41
CA LEU A 173 5.36 -14.34 -11.63
C LEU A 173 4.08 -15.19 -11.54
N GLN A 174 3.24 -14.90 -10.56
CA GLN A 174 1.97 -15.58 -10.34
C GLN A 174 0.80 -14.73 -10.85
N PRO A 175 -0.33 -15.34 -11.25
CA PRO A 175 -1.57 -14.61 -11.50
C PRO A 175 -1.98 -13.76 -10.30
N GLY A 176 -2.43 -12.52 -10.56
CA GLY A 176 -2.82 -11.58 -9.48
C GLY A 176 -3.90 -12.10 -8.55
N VAL A 177 -4.74 -13.04 -9.00
CA VAL A 177 -5.75 -13.70 -8.15
C VAL A 177 -5.16 -14.57 -7.04
N ASN A 178 -3.87 -14.90 -7.12
CA ASN A 178 -3.15 -15.66 -6.10
C ASN A 178 -2.57 -14.79 -4.99
N GLN A 179 -2.73 -13.46 -5.08
CA GLN A 179 -2.31 -12.55 -4.00
C GLN A 179 -3.01 -12.92 -2.69
N VAL A 180 -2.24 -13.05 -1.62
CA VAL A 180 -2.76 -13.28 -0.27
C VAL A 180 -2.94 -11.98 0.51
N ALA A 181 -2.26 -10.93 0.09
CA ALA A 181 -2.49 -9.56 0.53
C ALA A 181 -1.99 -8.60 -0.55
N ALA A 182 -2.64 -7.46 -0.65
CA ALA A 182 -2.22 -6.34 -1.49
C ALA A 182 -2.58 -5.03 -0.79
N GLY A 183 -1.82 -3.98 -1.06
CA GLY A 183 -2.09 -2.68 -0.48
C GLY A 183 -1.10 -1.61 -0.91
N TYR A 184 -1.29 -0.45 -0.34
CA TYR A 184 -0.42 0.69 -0.58
C TYR A 184 -0.35 1.58 0.66
N VAL A 185 0.70 2.39 0.69
CA VAL A 185 0.82 3.51 1.62
C VAL A 185 0.84 4.79 0.79
N ILE A 186 0.02 5.76 1.13
CA ILE A 186 0.09 7.09 0.53
C ILE A 186 0.66 8.08 1.54
N TYR A 187 1.67 8.84 1.10
CA TYR A 187 2.32 9.93 1.85
C TYR A 187 1.80 11.27 1.31
N GLY A 188 0.67 11.71 1.85
CA GLY A 188 -0.02 12.93 1.43
C GLY A 188 -0.27 13.87 2.61
N THR A 189 -1.38 14.61 2.57
CA THR A 189 -1.80 15.49 3.69
C THR A 189 -1.96 14.73 5.01
N SER A 190 -2.26 13.45 4.93
CA SER A 190 -2.08 12.47 6.00
C SER A 190 -1.47 11.21 5.39
N THR A 191 -0.73 10.45 6.19
CA THR A 191 -0.20 9.16 5.74
C THR A 191 -1.23 8.08 6.03
N MET A 192 -1.61 7.35 4.97
CA MET A 192 -2.58 6.26 5.09
C MET A 192 -1.97 4.96 4.57
N LEU A 193 -2.22 3.88 5.28
CA LEU A 193 -1.98 2.51 4.83
C LEU A 193 -3.33 1.89 4.50
N VAL A 194 -3.49 1.45 3.26
CA VAL A 194 -4.71 0.78 2.78
C VAL A 194 -4.33 -0.61 2.31
N TYR A 195 -5.01 -1.62 2.79
CA TYR A 195 -4.72 -2.98 2.37
C TYR A 195 -5.94 -3.89 2.41
N THR A 196 -5.82 -5.00 1.71
CA THR A 196 -6.75 -6.11 1.71
C THR A 196 -6.01 -7.42 1.87
N THR A 197 -6.72 -8.39 2.36
CA THR A 197 -6.31 -9.79 2.47
C THR A 197 -7.36 -10.71 1.85
N GLY A 198 -8.21 -10.13 0.98
CA GLY A 198 -9.30 -10.83 0.31
C GLY A 198 -10.66 -10.66 0.97
N ASP A 199 -10.72 -10.12 2.19
CA ASP A 199 -11.97 -9.87 2.94
C ASP A 199 -12.16 -8.35 3.16
N GLY A 200 -12.49 -7.66 2.06
CA GLY A 200 -12.68 -6.21 2.04
C GLY A 200 -11.37 -5.42 2.05
N VAL A 201 -11.49 -4.13 1.82
CA VAL A 201 -10.38 -3.16 1.81
C VAL A 201 -10.53 -2.23 3.00
N ASN A 202 -9.45 -2.04 3.77
CA ASN A 202 -9.49 -1.20 4.95
C ASN A 202 -8.36 -0.17 4.94
N GLY A 203 -8.68 1.07 5.30
CA GLY A 203 -7.76 2.19 5.34
C GLY A 203 -7.47 2.65 6.77
N PHE A 204 -6.18 2.86 7.05
CA PHE A 204 -5.66 3.24 8.36
C PHE A 204 -4.86 4.53 8.24
N THR A 205 -5.20 5.52 9.04
CA THR A 205 -4.49 6.81 9.07
C THR A 205 -3.45 6.83 10.18
N LEU A 206 -2.25 7.28 9.86
CA LEU A 206 -1.17 7.46 10.82
C LEU A 206 -1.42 8.66 11.72
N ASN A 207 -1.39 8.45 13.03
CA ASN A 207 -1.18 9.53 13.98
C ASN A 207 0.34 9.73 14.16
N PRO A 208 0.94 10.77 13.59
CA PRO A 208 2.39 10.94 13.60
C PRO A 208 2.96 11.24 14.99
N ALA A 209 2.15 11.80 15.90
CA ALA A 209 2.60 12.15 17.25
C ALA A 209 2.97 10.92 18.09
N ILE A 210 2.28 9.80 17.87
CA ILE A 210 2.50 8.55 18.61
C ILE A 210 2.91 7.39 17.71
N GLY A 211 3.02 7.63 16.39
CA GLY A 211 3.46 6.64 15.42
C GLY A 211 2.51 5.44 15.28
N THR A 212 1.21 5.64 15.43
CA THR A 212 0.20 4.57 15.39
C THR A 212 -0.79 4.79 14.26
N PHE A 213 -1.05 3.74 13.50
CA PHE A 213 -2.10 3.72 12.48
C PHE A 213 -3.43 3.32 13.12
N TYR A 214 -4.47 4.11 12.87
CA TYR A 214 -5.84 3.88 13.32
C TYR A 214 -6.77 3.62 12.15
N LEU A 215 -7.70 2.67 12.30
CA LEU A 215 -8.76 2.40 11.33
C LEU A 215 -9.60 3.66 11.13
N SER A 216 -9.52 4.23 9.95
CA SER A 216 -10.23 5.46 9.57
C SER A 216 -11.24 5.23 8.45
N HIS A 217 -11.03 4.22 7.62
CA HIS A 217 -11.85 3.88 6.47
C HIS A 217 -12.09 2.37 6.44
N PRO A 218 -13.07 1.87 7.22
CA PRO A 218 -13.42 0.45 7.19
C PRO A 218 -14.17 0.10 5.93
N ASN A 219 -13.92 -1.10 5.40
CA ASN A 219 -14.67 -1.73 4.31
C ASN A 219 -14.90 -0.81 3.11
N MET A 220 -13.81 -0.23 2.61
CA MET A 220 -13.82 0.68 1.46
C MET A 220 -14.32 -0.04 0.20
N LYS A 221 -15.12 0.65 -0.60
CA LYS A 221 -15.64 0.15 -1.88
C LYS A 221 -15.64 1.29 -2.88
N TYR A 222 -15.44 0.97 -4.15
CA TYR A 222 -15.70 1.93 -5.23
C TYR A 222 -17.17 2.37 -5.23
N SER A 223 -17.38 3.63 -5.58
CA SER A 223 -18.72 4.12 -5.89
C SER A 223 -19.28 3.40 -7.11
N GLU A 224 -20.54 2.96 -7.04
CA GLU A 224 -21.24 2.37 -8.19
C GLU A 224 -21.47 3.42 -9.30
N ASP A 225 -21.61 4.69 -8.90
CA ASP A 225 -21.84 5.85 -9.78
C ASP A 225 -20.59 6.72 -9.94
N GLY A 226 -19.44 6.12 -10.12
CA GLY A 226 -18.17 6.82 -10.27
C GLY A 226 -18.21 7.82 -11.46
N LYS A 227 -17.90 9.11 -11.18
CA LYS A 227 -17.93 10.20 -12.17
C LYS A 227 -16.55 10.87 -12.31
N ILE A 228 -15.49 10.15 -11.97
CA ILE A 228 -14.12 10.63 -12.04
C ILE A 228 -13.30 9.63 -12.85
N TYR A 229 -12.49 10.13 -13.78
CA TYR A 229 -11.45 9.33 -14.45
C TYR A 229 -10.09 10.00 -14.30
N SER A 230 -9.03 9.21 -14.34
CA SER A 230 -7.65 9.66 -14.22
C SER A 230 -6.82 9.04 -15.33
N ILE A 231 -6.25 9.88 -16.19
CA ILE A 231 -5.35 9.49 -17.25
C ILE A 231 -4.50 10.69 -17.69
N ASN A 232 -3.24 10.44 -18.09
CA ASN A 232 -2.41 11.46 -18.72
C ASN A 232 -2.82 11.69 -20.17
N GLU A 233 -3.74 12.61 -20.40
CA GLU A 233 -4.21 12.96 -21.75
C GLU A 233 -3.09 13.56 -22.64
N GLY A 234 -1.96 13.98 -22.08
CA GLY A 234 -0.79 14.38 -22.86
C GLY A 234 -0.26 13.28 -23.78
N ASN A 235 -0.51 12.02 -23.43
CA ASN A 235 -0.16 10.85 -24.22
C ASN A 235 -1.25 10.42 -25.22
N TYR A 236 -2.30 11.21 -25.41
CA TYR A 236 -3.47 10.85 -26.22
C TYR A 236 -3.14 10.33 -27.62
N VAL A 237 -2.14 10.93 -28.28
CA VAL A 237 -1.73 10.53 -29.64
C VAL A 237 -1.25 9.08 -29.72
N HIS A 238 -0.68 8.58 -28.64
CA HIS A 238 -0.13 7.23 -28.52
C HIS A 238 -1.12 6.18 -28.00
N PHE A 239 -2.30 6.61 -27.53
CA PHE A 239 -3.29 5.68 -26.99
C PHE A 239 -3.89 4.78 -28.05
N PRO A 240 -4.15 3.50 -27.72
CA PRO A 240 -5.01 2.64 -28.52
C PRO A 240 -6.39 3.25 -28.72
N GLN A 241 -7.05 2.91 -29.86
CA GLN A 241 -8.34 3.48 -30.21
C GLN A 241 -9.39 3.30 -29.11
N GLY A 242 -9.45 2.13 -28.45
CA GLY A 242 -10.40 1.89 -27.36
C GLY A 242 -10.24 2.84 -26.17
N VAL A 243 -9.00 3.23 -25.83
CA VAL A 243 -8.74 4.23 -24.77
C VAL A 243 -9.19 5.62 -25.22
N LYS A 244 -8.93 6.00 -26.48
CA LYS A 244 -9.41 7.26 -27.07
C LYS A 244 -10.94 7.34 -27.06
N ASP A 245 -11.61 6.26 -27.42
CA ASP A 245 -13.07 6.18 -27.42
C ASP A 245 -13.65 6.27 -26.00
N TYR A 246 -12.99 5.65 -25.01
CA TYR A 246 -13.38 5.78 -23.61
C TYR A 246 -13.21 7.20 -23.07
N ILE A 247 -12.10 7.88 -23.37
CA ILE A 247 -11.91 9.29 -22.99
C ILE A 247 -13.01 10.14 -23.60
N LYS A 248 -13.29 9.96 -24.90
CA LYS A 248 -14.36 10.67 -25.60
C LYS A 248 -15.72 10.40 -24.95
N TYR A 249 -16.00 9.13 -24.60
CA TYR A 249 -17.22 8.78 -23.85
C TYR A 249 -17.32 9.55 -22.54
N CYS A 250 -16.23 9.67 -21.77
CA CYS A 250 -16.22 10.42 -20.51
C CYS A 250 -16.51 11.92 -20.70
N GLN A 251 -16.20 12.48 -21.87
CA GLN A 251 -16.31 13.91 -22.18
C GLN A 251 -17.63 14.32 -22.86
N LEU A 252 -18.45 13.36 -23.30
CA LEU A 252 -19.73 13.65 -23.95
C LEU A 252 -20.72 14.30 -22.96
N GLU A 253 -21.53 15.21 -23.49
CA GLU A 253 -22.68 15.81 -22.77
C GLU A 253 -23.92 14.92 -22.93
N GLU A 254 -23.98 13.77 -22.23
CA GLU A 254 -25.10 12.84 -22.32
C GLU A 254 -25.29 12.07 -21.00
N GLY A 255 -26.50 12.03 -20.48
CA GLY A 255 -26.81 11.43 -19.18
C GLY A 255 -26.07 12.15 -18.04
N ASP A 256 -25.32 11.39 -17.25
CA ASP A 256 -24.53 11.90 -16.12
C ASP A 256 -23.14 12.43 -16.50
N ARG A 257 -22.82 12.51 -17.78
CA ARG A 257 -21.56 13.03 -18.30
C ARG A 257 -21.63 14.51 -18.65
N PRO A 258 -20.54 15.27 -18.73
CA PRO A 258 -19.13 14.78 -18.71
C PRO A 258 -18.67 14.39 -17.31
N TYR A 259 -17.80 13.36 -17.25
CA TYR A 259 -17.12 12.99 -16.04
C TYR A 259 -15.95 13.93 -15.75
N THR A 260 -15.56 14.03 -14.49
CA THR A 260 -14.48 14.92 -14.08
C THR A 260 -13.12 14.25 -14.28
N SER A 261 -12.25 14.86 -15.08
CA SER A 261 -10.84 14.43 -15.18
C SER A 261 -10.06 14.89 -13.94
N ARG A 262 -9.33 13.97 -13.35
CA ARG A 262 -8.41 14.22 -12.23
C ARG A 262 -7.16 13.37 -12.42
N TYR A 263 -6.03 13.99 -12.69
CA TYR A 263 -4.75 13.32 -12.87
C TYR A 263 -3.70 13.99 -11.97
N ILE A 264 -3.08 13.21 -11.09
CA ILE A 264 -2.03 13.67 -10.17
C ILE A 264 -0.65 13.30 -10.72
N GLY A 265 -0.55 12.19 -11.44
CA GLY A 265 0.70 11.66 -11.97
C GLY A 265 1.44 10.76 -10.97
N SER A 266 0.74 10.24 -9.99
CA SER A 266 1.17 9.16 -9.11
C SER A 266 0.05 8.12 -9.10
N LEU A 267 0.35 6.89 -9.47
CA LEU A 267 -0.63 5.81 -9.57
C LEU A 267 -1.34 5.61 -8.22
N VAL A 268 -0.59 5.59 -7.14
CA VAL A 268 -1.15 5.41 -5.79
C VAL A 268 -2.12 6.53 -5.42
N SER A 269 -1.81 7.77 -5.78
CA SER A 269 -2.64 8.93 -5.46
C SER A 269 -3.93 8.97 -6.28
N ASP A 270 -3.84 8.66 -7.56
CA ASP A 270 -4.98 8.61 -8.47
C ASP A 270 -5.91 7.44 -8.11
N PHE A 271 -5.34 6.27 -7.82
CA PHE A 271 -6.08 5.09 -7.36
C PHE A 271 -6.77 5.36 -6.02
N HIS A 272 -6.03 5.93 -5.04
CA HIS A 272 -6.58 6.24 -3.71
C HIS A 272 -7.80 7.18 -3.80
N ARG A 273 -7.71 8.23 -4.63
CA ARG A 273 -8.84 9.14 -4.84
C ARG A 273 -10.07 8.40 -5.36
N ASN A 274 -9.89 7.55 -6.37
CA ASN A 274 -10.99 6.80 -6.95
C ASN A 274 -11.55 5.74 -5.98
N MET A 275 -10.74 5.25 -5.04
CA MET A 275 -11.19 4.33 -3.99
C MET A 275 -12.00 5.05 -2.90
N ILE A 276 -11.78 6.34 -2.67
CA ILE A 276 -12.46 7.12 -1.62
C ILE A 276 -13.72 7.82 -2.16
N LYS A 277 -13.76 8.17 -3.45
CA LYS A 277 -14.81 9.00 -4.10
C LYS A 277 -15.61 8.22 -5.12
#